data_bec911ab8ad33edd76d8c404e4e249c0
#
_entry.id   bec911ab8ad33edd76d8c404e4e249c0
#
_cell.length_a   1.000
_cell.length_b   1.000
_cell.length_c   1.000
_cell.angle_alpha   90.00
_cell.angle_beta   90.00
_cell.angle_gamma   90.00
#
_symmetry.space_group_name_H-M   'P 1'
#
loop_
_entity.id
_entity.type
_entity.pdbx_description
1 polymer ?
#
loop_
_entity_poly.entity_id
_entity_poly.type
_entity_poly.pdbx_seq_one_letter_code
_entity_poly.pdbx_strand_id
1 'polypeptide(L)'
;AAGIVRHCSTREMLQLEPPTYYIGEEHKAALEDVLAAWRRLNRSFMPCKIESLRPNQTIDINKKYFVRSFRSIHRIPCLGYILYERRKKLSKQFKTCKGYEISRLREQGVEIYDYINVPMFAYTGDSVIDVLERESDLTQCAFLAMEVTFFDERVSVENARRHGHIHIDELVSRSDIFKNDRILLMHLSARYKFEEAKEIATQKLDQNLLRKI
;
A
#
# COMPACT_ATOMS: atom_id res chain seq x y z
N ALA A 1 -12.28 2.83 -9.18
CA ALA A 1 -12.45 4.21 -9.68
C ALA A 1 -13.64 4.95 -9.04
N ALA A 2 -14.75 4.26 -8.69
CA ALA A 2 -15.96 4.91 -8.13
C ALA A 2 -15.69 5.79 -6.89
N GLY A 3 -14.78 5.38 -6.00
CA GLY A 3 -14.38 6.14 -4.83
C GLY A 3 -13.73 7.49 -5.17
N ILE A 4 -13.00 7.59 -6.28
CA ILE A 4 -12.36 8.83 -6.74
C ILE A 4 -13.41 9.88 -7.09
N VAL A 5 -14.45 9.48 -7.82
CA VAL A 5 -15.55 10.37 -8.20
C VAL A 5 -16.23 10.94 -6.95
N ARG A 6 -16.60 10.06 -6.01
CA ARG A 6 -17.21 10.49 -4.74
C ARG A 6 -16.30 11.42 -3.94
N HIS A 7 -15.02 11.07 -3.81
CA HIS A 7 -14.06 11.88 -3.07
C HIS A 7 -13.90 13.27 -3.70
N CYS A 8 -13.75 13.34 -5.03
CA CYS A 8 -13.62 14.61 -5.74
C CYS A 8 -14.85 15.50 -5.56
N SER A 9 -16.05 14.93 -5.72
CA SER A 9 -17.32 15.65 -5.52
C SER A 9 -17.48 16.15 -4.06
N THR A 10 -17.15 15.30 -3.09
CA THR A 10 -17.21 15.69 -1.67
C THR A 10 -16.25 16.85 -1.35
N ARG A 11 -15.03 16.83 -1.90
CA ARG A 11 -14.06 17.91 -1.70
C ARG A 11 -14.55 19.24 -2.29
N GLU A 12 -15.17 19.21 -3.47
CA GLU A 12 -15.79 20.39 -4.09
C GLU A 12 -16.91 20.94 -3.20
N MET A 13 -17.83 20.08 -2.74
CA MET A 13 -18.92 20.48 -1.84
C MET A 13 -18.43 21.12 -0.55
N LEU A 14 -17.33 20.63 0.00
CA LEU A 14 -16.70 21.16 1.22
C LEU A 14 -15.73 22.32 0.96
N GLN A 15 -15.62 22.80 -0.28
CA GLN A 15 -14.71 23.89 -0.69
C GLN A 15 -13.24 23.64 -0.29
N LEU A 16 -12.81 22.37 -0.33
CA LEU A 16 -11.45 21.98 -0.05
C LEU A 16 -10.57 22.10 -1.32
N GLU A 17 -9.26 22.25 -1.10
CA GLU A 17 -8.29 22.28 -2.20
C GLU A 17 -8.45 21.07 -3.14
N PRO A 18 -8.36 21.30 -4.48
CA PRO A 18 -8.45 20.23 -5.44
C PRO A 18 -7.44 19.10 -5.18
N PRO A 19 -7.86 17.84 -5.17
CA PRO A 19 -6.95 16.73 -4.91
C PRO A 19 -6.10 16.42 -6.14
N THR A 20 -4.90 15.86 -5.91
CA THR A 20 -4.13 15.18 -6.93
C THR A 20 -4.31 13.68 -6.78
N TYR A 21 -4.72 13.01 -7.84
CA TYR A 21 -4.83 11.55 -7.92
C TYR A 21 -3.66 10.98 -8.71
N TYR A 22 -2.95 10.05 -8.09
CA TYR A 22 -1.88 9.31 -8.73
C TYR A 22 -2.38 7.94 -9.15
N ILE A 23 -2.23 7.60 -10.43
CA ILE A 23 -2.77 6.37 -11.01
C ILE A 23 -1.75 5.76 -11.99
N GLY A 24 -1.85 4.45 -12.20
CA GLY A 24 -1.06 3.80 -13.26
C GLY A 24 -1.24 4.48 -14.61
N GLU A 25 -0.15 4.72 -15.32
CA GLU A 25 -0.10 5.43 -16.60
C GLU A 25 -1.14 4.85 -17.60
N GLU A 26 -1.33 3.53 -17.57
CA GLU A 26 -2.24 2.79 -18.44
C GLU A 26 -3.73 3.17 -18.24
N HIS A 27 -4.07 3.71 -17.06
CA HIS A 27 -5.45 4.00 -16.68
C HIS A 27 -5.80 5.50 -16.67
N LYS A 28 -4.82 6.37 -16.92
CA LYS A 28 -5.02 7.84 -16.82
C LYS A 28 -6.13 8.31 -17.73
N ALA A 29 -6.07 8.00 -19.01
CA ALA A 29 -7.06 8.43 -19.98
C ALA A 29 -8.47 7.94 -19.63
N ALA A 30 -8.62 6.66 -19.25
CA ALA A 30 -9.90 6.09 -18.86
C ALA A 30 -10.48 6.79 -17.61
N LEU A 31 -9.65 7.15 -16.63
CA LEU A 31 -10.12 7.89 -15.45
C LEU A 31 -10.54 9.32 -15.82
N GLU A 32 -9.81 10.00 -16.71
CA GLU A 32 -10.17 11.32 -17.21
C GLU A 32 -11.52 11.30 -17.92
N ASP A 33 -11.80 10.28 -18.74
CA ASP A 33 -13.09 10.08 -19.42
C ASP A 33 -14.23 9.86 -18.42
N VAL A 34 -14.04 9.03 -17.40
CA VAL A 34 -15.02 8.79 -16.33
C VAL A 34 -15.35 10.09 -15.60
N LEU A 35 -14.34 10.87 -15.21
CA LEU A 35 -14.55 12.15 -14.54
C LEU A 35 -15.22 13.18 -15.46
N ALA A 36 -14.86 13.22 -16.74
CA ALA A 36 -15.51 14.09 -17.71
C ALA A 36 -17.00 13.74 -17.90
N ALA A 37 -17.32 12.45 -18.01
CA ALA A 37 -18.71 12.00 -18.10
C ALA A 37 -19.50 12.36 -16.83
N TRP A 38 -18.91 12.18 -15.66
CA TRP A 38 -19.56 12.50 -14.38
C TRP A 38 -19.79 14.00 -14.18
N ARG A 39 -18.80 14.84 -14.55
CA ARG A 39 -18.94 16.31 -14.56
C ARG A 39 -20.13 16.77 -15.39
N ARG A 40 -20.30 16.20 -16.59
CA ARG A 40 -21.46 16.48 -17.45
C ARG A 40 -22.78 16.07 -16.81
N LEU A 41 -22.81 14.87 -16.20
CA LEU A 41 -24.02 14.32 -15.56
C LEU A 41 -24.45 15.17 -14.37
N ASN A 42 -23.53 15.53 -13.49
CA ASN A 42 -23.82 16.28 -12.27
C ASN A 42 -23.79 17.80 -12.47
N ARG A 43 -23.41 18.31 -13.66
CA ARG A 43 -23.19 19.74 -13.93
C ARG A 43 -22.29 20.39 -12.88
N SER A 44 -21.23 19.71 -12.47
CA SER A 44 -20.25 20.13 -11.47
C SER A 44 -18.85 20.20 -12.05
N PHE A 45 -17.96 20.99 -11.49
CA PHE A 45 -16.58 21.15 -11.98
C PHE A 45 -15.69 20.00 -11.52
N MET A 46 -15.88 19.51 -10.30
CA MET A 46 -15.08 18.48 -9.68
C MET A 46 -13.57 18.66 -9.98
N PRO A 47 -12.98 19.78 -9.53
CA PRO A 47 -11.60 20.10 -9.86
C PRO A 47 -10.66 19.08 -9.22
N CYS A 48 -9.77 18.51 -10.04
CA CYS A 48 -8.72 17.61 -9.59
C CYS A 48 -7.59 17.54 -10.60
N LYS A 49 -6.43 17.12 -10.16
CA LYS A 49 -5.28 16.79 -10.99
C LYS A 49 -5.11 15.28 -11.06
N ILE A 50 -4.82 14.74 -12.24
CA ILE A 50 -4.51 13.33 -12.44
C ILE A 50 -3.07 13.22 -12.93
N GLU A 51 -2.24 12.56 -12.14
CA GLU A 51 -0.84 12.28 -12.46
C GLU A 51 -0.64 10.80 -12.70
N SER A 52 0.05 10.46 -13.77
CA SER A 52 0.42 9.08 -14.06
C SER A 52 1.65 8.65 -13.29
N LEU A 53 1.64 7.40 -12.84
CA LEU A 53 2.78 6.74 -12.21
C LEU A 53 3.18 5.49 -12.95
N ARG A 54 4.47 5.24 -12.98
CA ARG A 54 5.06 3.95 -13.34
C ARG A 54 5.49 3.21 -12.08
N PRO A 55 5.64 1.88 -12.15
CA PRO A 55 6.25 1.13 -11.06
C PRO A 55 7.62 1.70 -10.66
N ASN A 56 7.92 1.66 -9.37
CA ASN A 56 9.16 2.18 -8.75
C ASN A 56 9.34 3.71 -8.78
N GLN A 57 8.33 4.46 -9.18
CA GLN A 57 8.35 5.91 -9.00
C GLN A 57 8.01 6.31 -7.57
N THR A 58 8.59 7.42 -7.13
CA THR A 58 8.36 7.99 -5.80
C THR A 58 7.65 9.32 -5.87
N ILE A 59 6.80 9.58 -4.88
CA ILE A 59 6.09 10.83 -4.67
C ILE A 59 6.43 11.34 -3.29
N ASP A 60 7.06 12.49 -3.18
CA ASP A 60 7.31 13.13 -1.91
C ASP A 60 6.01 13.74 -1.36
N ILE A 61 5.60 13.31 -0.16
CA ILE A 61 4.52 13.95 0.60
C ILE A 61 5.08 15.19 1.30
N ASN A 62 6.25 15.03 1.91
CA ASN A 62 7.02 16.09 2.56
C ASN A 62 8.48 15.64 2.77
N LYS A 63 9.28 16.44 3.49
CA LYS A 63 10.70 16.10 3.75
C LYS A 63 10.89 14.78 4.50
N LYS A 64 9.89 14.34 5.28
CA LYS A 64 9.95 13.14 6.11
C LYS A 64 9.34 11.91 5.47
N TYR A 65 8.29 12.07 4.66
CA TYR A 65 7.51 10.97 4.09
C TYR A 65 7.48 11.01 2.58
N PHE A 66 7.55 9.83 1.97
CA PHE A 66 7.30 9.63 0.54
C PHE A 66 6.60 8.29 0.29
N VAL A 67 5.94 8.20 -0.85
CA VAL A 67 5.32 6.95 -1.33
C VAL A 67 6.11 6.43 -2.52
N ARG A 68 6.36 5.14 -2.58
CA ARG A 68 6.86 4.42 -3.74
C ARG A 68 5.74 3.53 -4.31
N SER A 69 5.52 3.62 -5.60
CA SER A 69 4.66 2.68 -6.33
C SER A 69 5.42 1.41 -6.68
N PHE A 70 4.72 0.30 -6.80
CA PHE A 70 5.26 -0.95 -7.37
C PHE A 70 4.21 -1.64 -8.25
N ARG A 71 4.63 -2.58 -9.07
CA ARG A 71 3.71 -3.36 -9.92
C ARG A 71 3.13 -4.52 -9.11
N SER A 72 1.82 -4.51 -8.89
CA SER A 72 1.08 -5.69 -8.40
C SER A 72 1.00 -6.75 -9.48
N ILE A 73 0.85 -8.01 -9.08
CA ILE A 73 0.79 -9.15 -10.01
C ILE A 73 -0.67 -9.51 -10.26
N HIS A 74 -1.29 -8.78 -11.16
CA HIS A 74 -2.70 -8.96 -11.50
C HIS A 74 -2.90 -9.00 -13.03
N ARG A 75 -4.04 -9.52 -13.50
CA ARG A 75 -4.38 -9.62 -14.93
C ARG A 75 -4.51 -8.25 -15.59
N ILE A 76 -5.13 -7.30 -14.88
CA ILE A 76 -5.21 -5.91 -15.29
C ILE A 76 -4.04 -5.17 -14.65
N PRO A 77 -3.33 -4.28 -15.36
CA PRO A 77 -2.27 -3.50 -14.74
C PRO A 77 -2.73 -2.85 -13.44
N CYS A 78 -2.02 -3.10 -12.37
CA CYS A 78 -2.35 -2.60 -11.04
C CYS A 78 -1.08 -2.12 -10.34
N LEU A 79 -1.20 -1.04 -9.56
CA LEU A 79 -0.13 -0.54 -8.70
C LEU A 79 -0.46 -0.76 -7.24
N GLY A 80 0.53 -1.25 -6.52
CA GLY A 80 0.59 -1.15 -5.08
C GLY A 80 1.44 0.04 -4.66
N TYR A 81 1.37 0.40 -3.39
CA TYR A 81 2.03 1.58 -2.83
C TYR A 81 2.64 1.26 -1.48
N ILE A 82 3.83 1.80 -1.22
CA ILE A 82 4.50 1.73 0.07
C ILE A 82 4.83 3.14 0.54
N LEU A 83 4.35 3.50 1.72
CA LEU A 83 4.69 4.73 2.41
C LEU A 83 5.94 4.52 3.24
N TYR A 84 6.95 5.34 3.02
CA TYR A 84 8.20 5.34 3.77
C TYR A 84 8.35 6.57 4.63
N GLU A 85 8.98 6.37 5.78
CA GLU A 85 9.52 7.44 6.61
C GLU A 85 11.04 7.54 6.41
N ARG A 86 11.54 8.72 6.06
CA ARG A 86 12.98 9.03 6.07
C ARG A 86 13.42 9.28 7.50
N ARG A 87 14.19 8.39 8.07
CA ARG A 87 14.76 8.51 9.42
C ARG A 87 16.23 8.79 9.37
N LYS A 88 16.69 9.70 10.24
CA LYS A 88 18.11 9.87 10.50
C LYS A 88 18.59 8.80 11.46
N LYS A 89 19.67 8.14 11.14
CA LYS A 89 20.34 7.16 11.98
C LYS A 89 21.82 7.51 12.08
N LEU A 90 22.35 7.55 13.30
CA LEU A 90 23.77 7.80 13.49
C LEU A 90 24.60 6.79 12.67
N SER A 91 25.49 7.30 11.82
CA SER A 91 26.30 6.48 10.92
C SER A 91 27.17 5.52 11.72
N LYS A 92 27.38 4.33 11.17
CA LYS A 92 28.05 3.23 11.89
C LYS A 92 29.41 3.63 12.46
N GLN A 93 30.17 4.45 11.74
CA GLN A 93 31.49 4.91 12.13
C GLN A 93 31.50 5.81 13.40
N PHE A 94 30.37 6.42 13.75
CA PHE A 94 30.24 7.30 14.90
C PHE A 94 29.54 6.64 16.10
N LYS A 95 29.13 5.37 15.99
CA LYS A 95 28.38 4.68 17.06
C LYS A 95 29.15 4.55 18.38
N THR A 96 30.47 4.52 18.31
CA THR A 96 31.36 4.41 19.47
C THR A 96 31.78 5.77 20.03
N CYS A 97 31.50 6.87 19.32
CA CYS A 97 31.80 8.21 19.76
C CYS A 97 30.94 8.61 20.97
N LYS A 98 31.57 9.33 21.90
CA LYS A 98 30.86 9.90 23.05
C LYS A 98 30.06 11.13 22.63
N GLY A 99 29.03 11.49 23.41
CA GLY A 99 28.13 12.60 23.06
C GLY A 99 28.83 13.93 22.74
N TYR A 100 29.90 14.28 23.49
CA TYR A 100 30.66 15.50 23.24
C TYR A 100 31.43 15.47 21.91
N GLU A 101 31.91 14.31 21.48
CA GLU A 101 32.59 14.13 20.17
C GLU A 101 31.58 14.29 19.03
N ILE A 102 30.40 13.74 19.19
CA ILE A 102 29.27 13.91 18.24
C ILE A 102 28.91 15.40 18.09
N SER A 103 28.81 16.15 19.22
CA SER A 103 28.52 17.59 19.19
C SER A 103 29.62 18.35 18.45
N ARG A 104 30.89 18.07 18.72
CA ARG A 104 32.03 18.70 18.06
C ARG A 104 32.04 18.43 16.54
N LEU A 105 31.77 17.18 16.13
CA LEU A 105 31.71 16.81 14.71
C LEU A 105 30.58 17.58 13.99
N ARG A 106 29.43 17.77 14.65
CA ARG A 106 28.31 18.57 14.10
C ARG A 106 28.69 20.04 13.94
N GLU A 107 29.39 20.63 14.93
CA GLU A 107 29.88 22.02 14.86
C GLU A 107 30.89 22.21 13.73
N GLN A 108 31.66 21.17 13.42
CA GLN A 108 32.59 21.13 12.29
C GLN A 108 31.91 20.86 10.93
N GLY A 109 30.57 20.74 10.89
CA GLY A 109 29.81 20.48 9.65
C GLY A 109 29.95 19.06 9.12
N VAL A 110 30.46 18.12 9.93
CA VAL A 110 30.55 16.71 9.50
C VAL A 110 29.17 16.09 9.47
N GLU A 111 28.77 15.46 8.33
CA GLU A 111 27.53 14.69 8.23
C GLU A 111 27.69 13.38 9.02
N ILE A 112 27.07 13.32 10.18
CA ILE A 112 27.18 12.20 11.11
C ILE A 112 25.99 11.22 11.04
N TYR A 113 25.01 11.50 10.18
CA TYR A 113 23.82 10.67 10.04
C TYR A 113 23.70 10.06 8.65
N ASP A 114 23.34 8.79 8.62
CA ASP A 114 22.79 8.16 7.42
C ASP A 114 21.28 8.35 7.39
N TYR A 115 20.72 8.41 6.20
CA TYR A 115 19.27 8.38 6.02
C TYR A 115 18.85 6.95 5.67
N ILE A 116 17.89 6.44 6.41
CA ILE A 116 17.26 5.15 6.14
C ILE A 116 15.78 5.37 5.82
N ASN A 117 15.28 4.62 4.85
CA ASN A 117 13.86 4.59 4.51
C ASN A 117 13.20 3.43 5.25
N VAL A 118 12.24 3.74 6.12
CA VAL A 118 11.52 2.74 6.92
C VAL A 118 10.13 2.58 6.33
N PRO A 119 9.74 1.38 5.86
CA PRO A 119 8.40 1.14 5.36
C PRO A 119 7.40 1.18 6.52
N MET A 120 6.41 2.09 6.41
CA MET A 120 5.42 2.32 7.47
C MET A 120 4.08 1.70 7.15
N PHE A 121 3.62 1.88 5.93
CA PHE A 121 2.35 1.38 5.45
C PHE A 121 2.52 0.85 4.02
N ALA A 122 1.85 -0.25 3.71
CA ALA A 122 1.80 -0.75 2.35
C ALA A 122 0.38 -1.17 1.97
N TYR A 123 0.06 -0.99 0.68
CA TYR A 123 -1.18 -1.42 0.05
C TYR A 123 -0.84 -2.22 -1.21
N THR A 124 -1.26 -3.47 -1.28
CA THR A 124 -0.88 -4.37 -2.39
C THR A 124 -1.58 -4.06 -3.71
N GLY A 125 -2.77 -3.45 -3.67
CA GLY A 125 -3.70 -3.55 -4.79
C GLY A 125 -4.15 -5.01 -4.98
N ASP A 126 -4.86 -5.29 -6.06
CA ASP A 126 -5.23 -6.65 -6.45
C ASP A 126 -3.99 -7.38 -6.98
N SER A 127 -3.69 -8.57 -6.47
CA SER A 127 -2.46 -9.27 -6.75
C SER A 127 -2.52 -10.75 -6.38
N VAL A 128 -1.67 -11.59 -6.96
CA VAL A 128 -1.36 -12.90 -6.40
C VAL A 128 -0.30 -12.78 -5.30
N ILE A 129 -0.20 -13.81 -4.45
CA ILE A 129 0.66 -13.83 -3.25
C ILE A 129 2.15 -13.59 -3.55
N ASP A 130 2.60 -13.95 -4.76
CA ASP A 130 4.01 -13.81 -5.20
C ASP A 130 4.52 -12.35 -5.17
N VAL A 131 3.62 -11.38 -5.03
CA VAL A 131 3.98 -9.97 -4.80
C VAL A 131 4.79 -9.78 -3.52
N LEU A 132 4.58 -10.61 -2.50
CA LEU A 132 5.33 -10.55 -1.22
C LEU A 132 6.80 -10.95 -1.39
N GLU A 133 7.09 -11.84 -2.33
CA GLU A 133 8.46 -12.26 -2.66
C GLU A 133 9.18 -11.19 -3.50
N ARG A 134 8.42 -10.51 -4.36
CA ARG A 134 8.92 -9.46 -5.24
C ARG A 134 9.21 -8.14 -4.50
N GLU A 135 8.41 -7.81 -3.52
CA GLU A 135 8.44 -6.57 -2.73
C GLU A 135 8.60 -6.90 -1.24
N SER A 136 9.83 -7.18 -0.81
CA SER A 136 10.12 -7.60 0.56
C SER A 136 9.66 -6.61 1.64
N ASP A 137 9.57 -5.31 1.31
CA ASP A 137 9.09 -4.27 2.23
C ASP A 137 7.62 -4.47 2.63
N LEU A 138 6.82 -5.23 1.84
CA LEU A 138 5.44 -5.56 2.19
C LEU A 138 5.34 -6.33 3.50
N THR A 139 6.26 -7.27 3.71
CA THR A 139 6.28 -8.10 4.92
C THR A 139 7.03 -7.44 6.08
N GLN A 140 7.69 -6.29 5.86
CA GLN A 140 8.49 -5.57 6.85
C GLN A 140 7.85 -4.26 7.32
N CYS A 141 6.88 -3.71 6.59
CA CYS A 141 6.21 -2.47 6.98
C CYS A 141 5.39 -2.65 8.27
N ALA A 142 5.20 -1.56 9.01
CA ALA A 142 4.44 -1.61 10.26
C ALA A 142 2.98 -2.04 10.01
N PHE A 143 2.35 -1.49 8.98
CA PHE A 143 0.96 -1.80 8.62
C PHE A 143 0.86 -2.25 7.16
N LEU A 144 0.35 -3.46 6.92
CA LEU A 144 0.11 -4.02 5.60
C LEU A 144 -1.40 -4.10 5.33
N ALA A 145 -1.88 -3.42 4.30
CA ALA A 145 -3.21 -3.63 3.72
C ALA A 145 -3.06 -4.48 2.46
N MET A 146 -3.51 -5.72 2.50
CA MET A 146 -3.38 -6.66 1.40
C MET A 146 -4.71 -7.28 1.02
N GLU A 147 -4.87 -7.59 -0.25
CA GLU A 147 -6.02 -8.33 -0.71
C GLU A 147 -5.94 -9.79 -0.25
N VAL A 148 -7.08 -10.33 0.16
CA VAL A 148 -7.36 -11.76 0.27
C VAL A 148 -8.81 -11.97 -0.15
N THR A 149 -8.99 -12.47 -1.35
CA THR A 149 -10.30 -12.51 -1.98
C THR A 149 -11.08 -13.78 -1.64
N PHE A 150 -10.40 -14.92 -1.50
CA PHE A 150 -11.02 -16.23 -1.32
C PHE A 150 -10.57 -16.93 -0.05
N PHE A 151 -11.51 -17.60 0.64
CA PHE A 151 -11.31 -18.11 1.98
C PHE A 151 -11.49 -19.63 2.14
N ASP A 152 -12.15 -20.31 1.20
CA ASP A 152 -12.45 -21.75 1.27
C ASP A 152 -12.52 -22.43 -0.11
N GLU A 153 -12.92 -23.69 -0.13
CA GLU A 153 -12.97 -24.55 -1.30
C GLU A 153 -13.97 -24.12 -2.40
N ARG A 154 -14.84 -23.13 -2.13
CA ARG A 154 -15.71 -22.55 -3.18
C ARG A 154 -14.91 -22.01 -4.36
N VAL A 155 -13.66 -21.62 -4.12
CA VAL A 155 -12.70 -21.27 -5.16
C VAL A 155 -11.35 -21.88 -4.78
N SER A 156 -10.78 -22.74 -5.64
CA SER A 156 -9.48 -23.31 -5.38
C SER A 156 -8.36 -22.26 -5.44
N VAL A 157 -7.23 -22.52 -4.78
CA VAL A 157 -6.02 -21.67 -4.84
C VAL A 157 -5.59 -21.43 -6.30
N GLU A 158 -5.62 -22.49 -7.15
CA GLU A 158 -5.27 -22.35 -8.56
C GLU A 158 -6.20 -21.38 -9.30
N ASN A 159 -7.51 -21.47 -9.07
CA ASN A 159 -8.47 -20.56 -9.66
C ASN A 159 -8.31 -19.13 -9.13
N ALA A 160 -8.04 -18.94 -7.84
CA ALA A 160 -7.73 -17.65 -7.27
C ALA A 160 -6.54 -17.00 -7.99
N ARG A 161 -5.44 -17.72 -8.13
CA ARG A 161 -4.23 -17.28 -8.86
C ARG A 161 -4.51 -16.98 -10.33
N ARG A 162 -5.31 -17.82 -11.01
CA ARG A 162 -5.71 -17.58 -12.41
C ARG A 162 -6.47 -16.27 -12.58
N HIS A 163 -7.25 -15.86 -11.59
CA HIS A 163 -7.97 -14.59 -11.59
C HIS A 163 -7.11 -13.41 -11.10
N GLY A 164 -5.90 -13.67 -10.60
CA GLY A 164 -4.98 -12.65 -10.13
C GLY A 164 -5.21 -12.24 -8.67
N HIS A 165 -5.73 -13.15 -7.84
CA HIS A 165 -6.10 -12.89 -6.46
C HIS A 165 -5.48 -13.89 -5.48
N ILE A 166 -5.49 -13.53 -4.20
CA ILE A 166 -4.94 -14.35 -3.10
C ILE A 166 -6.04 -15.19 -2.49
N HIS A 167 -5.70 -16.45 -2.21
CA HIS A 167 -6.48 -17.36 -1.38
C HIS A 167 -5.89 -17.43 0.03
N ILE A 168 -6.72 -17.53 1.07
CA ILE A 168 -6.26 -17.50 2.47
C ILE A 168 -5.26 -18.64 2.80
N ASP A 169 -5.39 -19.80 2.16
CA ASP A 169 -4.48 -20.92 2.36
C ASP A 169 -3.02 -20.59 1.95
N GLU A 170 -2.82 -19.61 1.09
CA GLU A 170 -1.49 -19.14 0.71
C GLU A 170 -0.83 -18.31 1.82
N LEU A 171 -1.62 -17.67 2.69
CA LEU A 171 -1.13 -17.01 3.89
C LEU A 171 -0.73 -18.03 4.95
N VAL A 172 -1.53 -19.11 5.12
CA VAL A 172 -1.23 -20.19 6.06
C VAL A 172 0.18 -20.74 5.81
N SER A 173 0.51 -21.01 4.55
CA SER A 173 1.81 -21.56 4.17
C SER A 173 2.99 -20.58 4.31
N ARG A 174 2.73 -19.30 4.58
CA ARG A 174 3.72 -18.20 4.64
C ARG A 174 3.62 -17.36 5.92
N SER A 175 2.97 -17.85 6.95
CA SER A 175 2.70 -17.08 8.17
C SER A 175 3.95 -16.51 8.84
N ASP A 176 5.09 -17.19 8.73
CA ASP A 176 6.37 -16.85 9.34
C ASP A 176 7.08 -15.65 8.70
N ILE A 177 6.76 -15.31 7.43
CA ILE A 177 7.42 -14.18 6.73
C ILE A 177 6.90 -12.81 7.19
N PHE A 178 5.67 -12.74 7.73
CA PHE A 178 5.05 -11.47 8.11
C PHE A 178 5.66 -10.89 9.39
N LYS A 179 6.43 -9.83 9.25
CA LYS A 179 7.03 -9.07 10.38
C LYS A 179 6.23 -7.82 10.74
N ASN A 180 5.12 -7.60 10.05
CA ASN A 180 4.22 -6.48 10.27
C ASN A 180 3.68 -6.42 11.71
N ASP A 181 3.40 -5.21 12.20
CA ASP A 181 2.70 -5.02 13.48
C ASP A 181 1.19 -5.29 13.33
N ARG A 182 0.63 -4.88 12.18
CA ARG A 182 -0.78 -5.07 11.82
C ARG A 182 -0.95 -5.41 10.34
N ILE A 183 -1.96 -6.22 10.05
CA ILE A 183 -2.35 -6.61 8.69
C ILE A 183 -3.85 -6.40 8.54
N LEU A 184 -4.26 -5.69 7.50
CA LEU A 184 -5.66 -5.58 7.09
C LEU A 184 -5.89 -6.45 5.86
N LEU A 185 -6.73 -7.47 5.99
CA LEU A 185 -7.19 -8.25 4.86
C LEU A 185 -8.36 -7.51 4.19
N MET A 186 -8.24 -7.29 2.89
CA MET A 186 -9.19 -6.51 2.09
C MET A 186 -9.68 -7.31 0.88
N HIS A 187 -10.55 -6.70 0.09
CA HIS A 187 -11.02 -7.26 -1.18
C HIS A 187 -11.81 -8.57 -1.06
N LEU A 188 -12.53 -8.74 0.06
CA LEU A 188 -13.38 -9.92 0.28
C LEU A 188 -14.35 -10.12 -0.88
N SER A 189 -14.39 -11.31 -1.46
CA SER A 189 -15.35 -11.65 -2.51
C SER A 189 -16.79 -11.55 -1.97
N ALA A 190 -17.70 -11.02 -2.79
CA ALA A 190 -19.15 -10.98 -2.47
C ALA A 190 -19.79 -12.37 -2.23
N ARG A 191 -19.05 -13.45 -2.45
CA ARG A 191 -19.48 -14.82 -2.11
C ARG A 191 -19.52 -15.09 -0.62
N TYR A 192 -18.83 -14.25 0.18
CA TYR A 192 -18.72 -14.41 1.63
C TYR A 192 -19.42 -13.28 2.36
N LYS A 193 -20.05 -13.60 3.48
CA LYS A 193 -20.37 -12.61 4.50
C LYS A 193 -19.12 -12.33 5.34
N PHE A 194 -19.03 -11.14 5.89
CA PHE A 194 -17.85 -10.74 6.69
C PHE A 194 -17.60 -11.69 7.86
N GLU A 195 -18.65 -12.03 8.63
CA GLU A 195 -18.50 -12.92 9.79
C GLU A 195 -18.07 -14.33 9.39
N GLU A 196 -18.58 -14.85 8.27
CA GLU A 196 -18.17 -16.14 7.73
C GLU A 196 -16.67 -16.14 7.35
N ALA A 197 -16.20 -15.13 6.63
CA ALA A 197 -14.79 -15.01 6.26
C ALA A 197 -13.90 -14.89 7.50
N LYS A 198 -14.35 -14.17 8.52
CA LYS A 198 -13.65 -14.03 9.82
C LYS A 198 -13.55 -15.37 10.55
N GLU A 199 -14.63 -16.16 10.59
CA GLU A 199 -14.63 -17.49 11.18
C GLU A 199 -13.65 -18.42 10.47
N ILE A 200 -13.66 -18.45 9.14
CA ILE A 200 -12.74 -19.26 8.32
C ILE A 200 -11.29 -18.82 8.58
N ALA A 201 -11.02 -17.51 8.58
CA ALA A 201 -9.68 -17.00 8.89
C ALA A 201 -9.21 -17.44 10.30
N THR A 202 -10.09 -17.36 11.30
CA THR A 202 -9.79 -17.75 12.67
C THR A 202 -9.47 -19.25 12.78
N GLN A 203 -10.11 -20.08 11.98
CA GLN A 203 -9.87 -21.53 11.96
C GLN A 203 -8.57 -21.91 11.22
N LYS A 204 -8.22 -21.17 10.16
CA LYS A 204 -7.10 -21.54 9.29
C LYS A 204 -5.76 -20.91 9.67
N LEU A 205 -5.77 -19.68 10.17
CA LEU A 205 -4.55 -18.93 10.45
C LEU A 205 -4.01 -19.26 11.84
N ASP A 206 -2.69 -19.25 11.98
CA ASP A 206 -2.04 -19.43 13.28
C ASP A 206 -2.24 -18.19 14.20
N GLN A 207 -2.00 -18.40 15.50
CA GLN A 207 -2.20 -17.37 16.52
C GLN A 207 -1.31 -16.13 16.33
N ASN A 208 -0.12 -16.29 15.75
CA ASN A 208 0.79 -15.15 15.52
C ASN A 208 0.24 -14.25 14.42
N LEU A 209 -0.27 -14.84 13.34
CA LEU A 209 -0.86 -14.08 12.24
C LEU A 209 -2.21 -13.47 12.64
N LEU A 210 -3.05 -14.21 13.37
CA LEU A 210 -4.35 -13.73 13.88
C LEU A 210 -4.22 -12.50 14.78
N ARG A 211 -3.18 -12.42 15.61
CA ARG A 211 -2.95 -11.23 16.47
C ARG A 211 -2.59 -9.97 15.69
N LYS A 212 -2.18 -10.12 14.44
CA LYS A 212 -1.80 -9.01 13.56
C LYS A 212 -2.97 -8.54 12.69
N ILE A 213 -3.92 -9.41 12.43
CA ILE A 213 -5.16 -9.15 11.68
C ILE A 213 -6.24 -8.65 12.65
#